data_e06065a6e9b479cfba2a3816118c217f
#
_entry.id   e06065a6e9b479cfba2a3816118c217f
#
_cell.length_a   1.000
_cell.length_b   1.000
_cell.length_c   1.000
_cell.angle_alpha   90.00
_cell.angle_beta   90.00
_cell.angle_gamma   90.00
#
_symmetry.space_group_name_H-M   'P 1'
#
loop_
_entity.id
_entity.type
_entity.pdbx_description
1 polymer ?
#
loop_
_entity_poly.entity_id
_entity_poly.type
_entity_poly.pdbx_seq_one_letter_code
_entity_poly.pdbx_strand_id
1 'polypeptide(L)'
;MARKTGAESVLTRLSLGQPGRAVPTPPARHWHSGLADPIKDRLSYRSAPLGLVSNAARQRLGAELVEGMRVGGDVSYVTRLWCETKVAIDRHGPAYVIGEDATDRVTLDPRSITEEFTFLRHLLAQDWFAGYPEELRTAIVTKLVRIHVFGAIWYRQDPGWWTADERVALAQMLEQFAQAAPDFAKPLSRADHALLQAASDPSIEAQTLLNAAKARRRHGRPRTLIPAQMSQLLHPEAPPRFMAASWLATRN
;
A
#
# COMPACT_ATOMS: atom_id res chain seq x y z
N MET A 1 14.79 9.87 19.02
CA MET A 1 13.88 10.61 18.15
C MET A 1 12.57 10.94 18.83
N ALA A 2 11.76 9.99 19.30
CA ALA A 2 10.45 10.22 19.91
C ALA A 2 10.43 11.36 20.96
N ARG A 3 11.35 11.34 21.95
CA ARG A 3 11.42 12.38 22.97
C ARG A 3 11.70 13.79 22.43
N LYS A 4 12.44 13.92 21.33
CA LYS A 4 12.79 15.22 20.72
C LYS A 4 11.65 15.81 19.89
N THR A 5 10.84 14.96 19.26
CA THR A 5 9.77 15.37 18.35
C THR A 5 8.38 15.33 18.99
N GLY A 6 8.23 14.73 20.16
CA GLY A 6 6.94 14.42 20.76
C GLY A 6 6.15 13.38 19.96
N ALA A 7 6.83 12.56 19.14
CA ALA A 7 6.19 11.54 18.35
C ALA A 7 5.67 10.38 19.22
N GLU A 8 4.47 9.93 18.92
CA GLU A 8 3.83 8.77 19.52
C GLU A 8 4.20 7.47 18.79
N SER A 9 4.60 7.60 17.52
CA SER A 9 5.08 6.49 16.69
C SER A 9 6.35 6.89 15.94
N VAL A 10 7.30 5.96 15.78
CA VAL A 10 8.53 6.19 15.02
C VAL A 10 8.72 5.07 14.03
N LEU A 11 8.72 5.42 12.75
CA LEU A 11 9.07 4.50 11.67
C LEU A 11 10.58 4.39 11.57
N THR A 12 11.11 3.19 11.74
CA THR A 12 12.53 2.89 11.55
C THR A 12 12.83 2.60 10.08
N ARG A 13 14.09 2.67 9.69
CA ARG A 13 14.53 2.09 8.41
C ARG A 13 14.25 0.59 8.39
N LEU A 14 14.05 0.03 7.20
CA LEU A 14 13.94 -1.42 7.02
C LEU A 14 15.07 -1.92 6.15
N SER A 15 15.57 -3.10 6.46
CA SER A 15 16.44 -3.88 5.61
C SER A 15 15.93 -5.32 5.49
N LEU A 16 16.20 -5.95 4.35
CA LEU A 16 15.83 -7.33 4.06
C LEU A 16 17.11 -8.17 3.98
N GLY A 17 17.16 -9.27 4.73
CA GLY A 17 18.28 -10.19 4.77
C GLY A 17 19.57 -9.64 5.40
N GLN A 18 20.64 -10.46 5.34
CA GLN A 18 22.00 -10.11 5.76
C GLN A 18 22.99 -10.57 4.68
N PRO A 19 23.83 -9.66 4.08
CA PRO A 19 23.88 -8.21 4.32
C PRO A 19 22.61 -7.51 3.86
N GLY A 20 22.14 -6.54 4.67
CA GLY A 20 20.81 -5.96 4.53
C GLY A 20 20.60 -5.15 3.24
N ARG A 21 19.59 -5.49 2.44
CA ARG A 21 19.11 -4.67 1.33
C ARG A 21 18.06 -3.68 1.86
N ALA A 22 18.27 -2.39 1.62
CA ALA A 22 17.32 -1.35 2.04
C ALA A 22 15.94 -1.55 1.43
N VAL A 23 14.90 -1.43 2.27
CA VAL A 23 13.49 -1.44 1.85
C VAL A 23 12.96 -0.01 1.94
N PRO A 24 12.72 0.68 0.80
CA PRO A 24 12.40 2.11 0.76
C PRO A 24 10.92 2.39 1.08
N THR A 25 10.52 2.15 2.32
CA THR A 25 9.11 2.35 2.73
C THR A 25 9.01 3.05 4.09
N PRO A 26 8.15 4.08 4.22
CA PRO A 26 7.40 4.72 3.14
C PRO A 26 8.30 5.58 2.25
N PRO A 27 7.90 5.86 0.99
CA PRO A 27 8.62 6.80 0.11
C PRO A 27 8.29 8.25 0.52
N ALA A 28 8.75 8.64 1.69
CA ALA A 28 8.48 9.92 2.32
C ALA A 28 9.29 11.06 1.69
N ARG A 29 8.91 12.31 1.99
CA ARG A 29 9.67 13.50 1.58
C ARG A 29 11.08 13.45 2.16
N HIS A 30 12.10 13.44 1.30
CA HIS A 30 13.50 13.21 1.70
C HIS A 30 14.04 14.28 2.66
N TRP A 31 13.75 15.56 2.41
CA TRP A 31 14.31 16.68 3.18
C TRP A 31 13.41 17.15 4.32
N HIS A 32 12.28 16.52 4.54
CA HIS A 32 11.40 16.90 5.63
C HIS A 32 11.92 16.38 6.97
N SER A 33 12.07 17.29 7.94
CA SER A 33 12.37 17.00 9.33
C SER A 33 11.15 17.29 10.21
N GLY A 34 11.02 16.58 11.33
CA GLY A 34 9.89 16.75 12.25
C GLY A 34 8.85 15.63 12.12
N LEU A 35 7.60 15.96 12.42
CA LEU A 35 6.49 15.00 12.34
C LEU A 35 6.08 14.80 10.88
N ALA A 36 5.84 13.54 10.53
CA ALA A 36 5.43 13.14 9.19
C ALA A 36 3.94 13.40 8.98
N ASP A 37 3.59 13.74 7.74
CA ASP A 37 2.22 13.91 7.28
C ASP A 37 1.75 12.61 6.59
N PRO A 38 0.60 12.04 6.95
CA PRO A 38 0.18 10.74 6.41
C PRO A 38 0.04 10.70 4.89
N ILE A 39 -0.37 11.80 4.26
CA ILE A 39 -0.53 11.88 2.79
C ILE A 39 0.80 12.26 2.13
N LYS A 40 1.42 13.37 2.54
CA LYS A 40 2.64 13.90 1.89
C LYS A 40 3.84 12.97 2.06
N ASP A 41 3.91 12.24 3.18
CA ASP A 41 4.96 11.27 3.47
C ASP A 41 4.52 9.82 3.20
N ARG A 42 3.34 9.64 2.63
CA ARG A 42 2.82 8.33 2.16
C ARG A 42 2.92 7.24 3.24
N LEU A 43 2.54 7.56 4.47
CA LEU A 43 2.73 6.67 5.61
C LEU A 43 2.01 5.32 5.44
N SER A 44 0.89 5.30 4.70
CA SER A 44 0.15 4.07 4.37
C SER A 44 0.99 2.99 3.69
N TYR A 45 2.10 3.37 3.00
CA TYR A 45 3.02 2.40 2.39
C TYR A 45 3.87 1.62 3.39
N ARG A 46 3.92 2.02 4.66
CA ARG A 46 4.43 1.18 5.74
C ARG A 46 3.32 0.23 6.20
N SER A 47 3.18 -0.89 5.50
CA SER A 47 2.08 -1.85 5.70
C SER A 47 2.19 -2.70 6.97
N ALA A 48 3.34 -2.72 7.63
CA ALA A 48 3.55 -3.49 8.84
C ALA A 48 4.01 -2.57 10.01
N PRO A 49 3.70 -2.90 11.28
CA PRO A 49 4.01 -2.09 12.45
C PRO A 49 5.48 -2.16 12.86
N LEU A 50 6.38 -2.11 11.87
CA LEU A 50 7.83 -2.22 12.08
C LEU A 50 8.42 -0.87 12.48
N GLY A 51 8.53 -0.66 13.78
CA GLY A 51 8.99 0.58 14.38
C GLY A 51 8.69 0.64 15.87
N LEU A 52 8.69 1.84 16.44
CA LEU A 52 8.30 2.07 17.82
C LEU A 52 6.91 2.67 17.88
N VAL A 53 6.05 2.13 18.71
CA VAL A 53 4.69 2.62 18.94
C VAL A 53 4.48 2.85 20.42
N SER A 54 3.98 4.03 20.79
CA SER A 54 3.60 4.34 22.16
C SER A 54 2.43 3.47 22.60
N ASN A 55 2.58 2.76 23.72
CA ASN A 55 1.50 1.96 24.27
C ASN A 55 0.28 2.83 24.64
N ALA A 56 0.51 4.04 25.16
CA ALA A 56 -0.56 4.99 25.46
C ALA A 56 -1.36 5.37 24.18
N ALA A 57 -0.67 5.64 23.06
CA ALA A 57 -1.32 5.94 21.80
C ALA A 57 -2.13 4.74 21.27
N ARG A 58 -1.57 3.53 21.32
CA ARG A 58 -2.26 2.30 20.95
C ARG A 58 -3.53 2.09 21.77
N GLN A 59 -3.45 2.25 23.09
CA GLN A 59 -4.61 2.11 23.99
C GLN A 59 -5.65 3.19 23.74
N ARG A 60 -5.26 4.45 23.58
CA ARG A 60 -6.17 5.57 23.28
C ARG A 60 -6.97 5.33 21.99
N LEU A 61 -6.33 4.76 20.98
CA LEU A 61 -6.97 4.45 19.71
C LEU A 61 -7.81 3.16 19.76
N GLY A 62 -7.64 2.30 20.78
CA GLY A 62 -8.19 0.95 20.74
C GLY A 62 -7.71 0.17 19.50
N ALA A 63 -6.47 0.47 19.05
CA ALA A 63 -5.93 -0.16 17.85
C ALA A 63 -5.36 -1.52 18.18
N GLU A 64 -5.88 -2.55 17.51
CA GLU A 64 -5.48 -3.95 17.70
C GLU A 64 -5.28 -4.64 16.37
N LEU A 65 -4.48 -5.71 16.39
CA LEU A 65 -4.34 -6.61 15.25
C LEU A 65 -5.66 -7.38 15.10
N VAL A 66 -6.08 -7.59 13.86
CA VAL A 66 -7.33 -8.34 13.59
C VAL A 66 -7.02 -9.83 13.67
N GLU A 67 -7.56 -10.50 14.69
CA GLU A 67 -7.39 -11.92 14.89
C GLU A 67 -8.14 -12.74 13.84
N GLY A 68 -7.65 -13.96 13.58
CA GLY A 68 -8.27 -14.89 12.64
C GLY A 68 -8.05 -14.59 11.17
N MET A 69 -7.40 -13.49 10.81
CA MET A 69 -7.04 -13.21 9.42
C MET A 69 -5.75 -13.93 9.01
N ARG A 70 -5.80 -14.70 7.95
CA ARG A 70 -4.60 -15.37 7.40
C ARG A 70 -3.57 -14.40 6.85
N VAL A 71 -4.03 -13.26 6.32
CA VAL A 71 -3.17 -12.17 5.79
C VAL A 71 -3.76 -10.82 6.14
N GLY A 72 -2.89 -9.80 6.27
CA GLY A 72 -3.27 -8.40 6.39
C GLY A 72 -3.97 -8.02 7.69
N GLY A 73 -3.95 -8.86 8.74
CA GLY A 73 -4.51 -8.54 10.05
C GLY A 73 -3.90 -7.30 10.71
N ASP A 74 -2.74 -6.88 10.24
CA ASP A 74 -2.05 -5.67 10.68
C ASP A 74 -2.43 -4.40 9.89
N VAL A 75 -3.10 -4.52 8.74
CA VAL A 75 -3.35 -3.38 7.84
C VAL A 75 -4.26 -2.34 8.47
N SER A 76 -5.36 -2.73 9.10
CA SER A 76 -6.25 -1.80 9.82
C SER A 76 -5.52 -1.15 10.99
N TYR A 77 -4.78 -1.93 11.76
CA TYR A 77 -3.98 -1.47 12.89
C TYR A 77 -2.97 -0.39 12.48
N VAL A 78 -2.14 -0.67 11.47
CA VAL A 78 -1.12 0.29 11.04
C VAL A 78 -1.73 1.52 10.36
N THR A 79 -2.84 1.37 9.65
CA THR A 79 -3.53 2.50 9.03
C THR A 79 -3.95 3.51 10.09
N ARG A 80 -4.59 3.06 11.18
CA ARG A 80 -4.95 3.94 12.29
C ARG A 80 -3.73 4.58 12.94
N LEU A 81 -2.70 3.79 13.25
CA LEU A 81 -1.50 4.32 13.89
C LEU A 81 -0.86 5.43 13.06
N TRP A 82 -0.67 5.19 11.75
CA TRP A 82 0.02 6.17 10.91
C TRP A 82 -0.82 7.39 10.58
N CYS A 83 -2.14 7.29 10.62
CA CYS A 83 -3.04 8.40 10.32
C CYS A 83 -3.47 9.20 11.57
N GLU A 84 -3.53 8.56 12.76
CA GLU A 84 -4.12 9.15 13.96
C GLU A 84 -3.11 9.41 15.08
N THR A 85 -1.82 9.12 14.88
CA THR A 85 -0.75 9.44 15.85
C THR A 85 0.23 10.47 15.29
N LYS A 86 1.01 11.08 16.18
CA LYS A 86 2.16 11.89 15.79
C LYS A 86 3.30 10.97 15.36
N VAL A 87 3.57 10.88 14.08
CA VAL A 87 4.57 9.98 13.49
C VAL A 87 5.87 10.72 13.21
N ALA A 88 7.01 10.15 13.60
CA ALA A 88 8.33 10.57 13.13
C ALA A 88 8.99 9.45 12.31
N ILE A 89 9.87 9.82 11.37
CA ILE A 89 10.62 8.86 10.54
C ILE A 89 12.09 8.92 10.93
N ASP A 90 12.62 7.83 11.47
CA ASP A 90 14.05 7.71 11.78
C ASP A 90 14.83 7.27 10.54
N ARG A 91 15.56 8.23 9.95
CA ARG A 91 16.32 8.02 8.71
C ARG A 91 17.76 7.57 8.96
N HIS A 92 18.26 7.71 10.18
CA HIS A 92 19.69 7.55 10.51
C HIS A 92 19.95 6.49 11.58
N GLY A 93 18.93 6.07 12.32
CA GLY A 93 19.01 5.02 13.32
C GLY A 93 19.23 3.62 12.71
N PRO A 94 19.36 2.61 13.57
CA PRO A 94 19.48 1.24 13.13
C PRO A 94 18.24 0.79 12.34
N ALA A 95 18.46 -0.02 11.31
CA ALA A 95 17.36 -0.59 10.53
C ALA A 95 16.73 -1.76 11.30
N TYR A 96 15.40 -1.92 11.15
CA TYR A 96 14.74 -3.18 11.48
C TYR A 96 15.06 -4.19 10.38
N VAL A 97 15.65 -5.31 10.75
CA VAL A 97 16.04 -6.37 9.79
C VAL A 97 14.90 -7.36 9.64
N ILE A 98 14.40 -7.48 8.41
CA ILE A 98 13.40 -8.50 8.04
C ILE A 98 14.19 -9.75 7.63
N GLY A 99 14.09 -10.83 8.41
CA GLY A 99 14.71 -12.12 8.07
C GLY A 99 14.14 -12.71 6.78
N GLU A 100 14.92 -13.48 6.04
CA GLU A 100 14.48 -14.15 4.81
C GLU A 100 14.41 -15.68 4.95
N ASP A 101 14.82 -16.19 6.07
CA ASP A 101 15.01 -17.60 6.40
C ASP A 101 13.73 -18.32 6.93
N ALA A 102 12.64 -17.60 7.12
CA ALA A 102 11.37 -18.19 7.53
C ALA A 102 10.77 -19.03 6.40
N THR A 103 10.51 -20.31 6.67
CA THR A 103 9.93 -21.27 5.71
C THR A 103 8.41 -21.27 5.69
N ASP A 104 7.76 -20.68 6.69
CA ASP A 104 6.32 -20.67 6.95
C ASP A 104 5.64 -19.34 6.59
N ARG A 105 6.14 -18.66 5.56
CA ARG A 105 5.58 -17.38 5.13
C ARG A 105 4.21 -17.54 4.49
N VAL A 106 3.16 -17.25 5.25
CA VAL A 106 1.75 -17.30 4.80
C VAL A 106 1.44 -16.33 3.65
N THR A 107 2.29 -15.33 3.41
CA THR A 107 2.04 -14.26 2.42
C THR A 107 2.00 -14.78 0.98
N LEU A 108 2.65 -15.89 0.68
CA LEU A 108 2.80 -16.42 -0.69
C LEU A 108 1.88 -17.61 -1.00
N ASP A 109 1.13 -18.11 -0.02
CA ASP A 109 0.19 -19.21 -0.25
C ASP A 109 -0.92 -18.79 -1.22
N PRO A 110 -1.17 -19.56 -2.29
CA PRO A 110 -2.29 -19.29 -3.19
C PRO A 110 -3.62 -19.38 -2.45
N ARG A 111 -4.46 -18.37 -2.57
CA ARG A 111 -5.81 -18.33 -2.01
C ARG A 111 -6.75 -17.61 -2.96
N SER A 112 -8.05 -17.82 -2.84
CA SER A 112 -9.04 -17.11 -3.65
C SER A 112 -8.94 -15.59 -3.46
N ILE A 113 -9.38 -14.81 -4.44
CA ILE A 113 -9.45 -13.34 -4.32
C ILE A 113 -10.38 -12.93 -3.18
N THR A 114 -11.43 -13.68 -2.95
CA THR A 114 -12.34 -13.44 -1.83
C THR A 114 -11.61 -13.56 -0.48
N GLU A 115 -10.80 -14.56 -0.30
CA GLU A 115 -10.00 -14.72 0.93
C GLU A 115 -8.85 -13.72 1.00
N GLU A 116 -8.12 -13.54 -0.11
CA GLU A 116 -7.01 -12.59 -0.21
C GLU A 116 -7.39 -11.16 0.21
N PHE A 117 -8.61 -10.71 -0.12
CA PHE A 117 -9.06 -9.34 0.15
C PHE A 117 -9.95 -9.20 1.39
N THR A 118 -10.03 -10.21 2.24
CA THR A 118 -10.83 -10.14 3.48
C THR A 118 -10.41 -8.95 4.35
N PHE A 119 -9.11 -8.72 4.52
CA PHE A 119 -8.61 -7.60 5.32
C PHE A 119 -8.90 -6.22 4.68
N LEU A 120 -9.01 -6.15 3.35
CA LEU A 120 -9.38 -4.91 2.66
C LEU A 120 -10.84 -4.57 2.91
N ARG A 121 -11.73 -5.55 2.79
CA ARG A 121 -13.16 -5.37 3.13
C ARG A 121 -13.33 -4.99 4.60
N HIS A 122 -12.58 -5.64 5.49
CA HIS A 122 -12.60 -5.31 6.91
C HIS A 122 -12.19 -3.85 7.14
N LEU A 123 -11.12 -3.37 6.51
CA LEU A 123 -10.68 -1.97 6.63
C LEU A 123 -11.75 -1.00 6.13
N LEU A 124 -12.34 -1.25 4.95
CA LEU A 124 -13.34 -0.36 4.36
C LEU A 124 -14.65 -0.29 5.17
N ALA A 125 -14.97 -1.35 5.90
CA ALA A 125 -16.16 -1.44 6.75
C ALA A 125 -16.01 -0.72 8.11
N GLN A 126 -14.83 -0.15 8.41
CA GLN A 126 -14.61 0.53 9.68
C GLN A 126 -15.19 1.95 9.66
N ASP A 127 -15.99 2.31 10.65
CA ASP A 127 -16.57 3.66 10.77
C ASP A 127 -15.51 4.75 10.84
N TRP A 128 -14.39 4.49 11.54
CA TRP A 128 -13.27 5.43 11.61
C TRP A 128 -12.64 5.67 10.24
N PHE A 129 -12.57 4.66 9.36
CA PHE A 129 -12.06 4.82 8.00
C PHE A 129 -13.02 5.67 7.16
N ALA A 130 -14.32 5.43 7.24
CA ALA A 130 -15.34 6.23 6.57
C ALA A 130 -15.32 7.69 7.04
N GLY A 131 -14.97 7.93 8.31
CA GLY A 131 -14.82 9.26 8.91
C GLY A 131 -13.59 10.04 8.49
N TYR A 132 -12.61 9.43 7.80
CA TYR A 132 -11.44 10.16 7.32
C TYR A 132 -11.78 11.16 6.20
N PRO A 133 -11.04 12.28 6.12
CA PRO A 133 -11.14 13.18 4.96
C PRO A 133 -10.97 12.43 3.64
N GLU A 134 -11.70 12.84 2.62
CA GLU A 134 -11.69 12.17 1.30
C GLU A 134 -10.27 12.05 0.72
N GLU A 135 -9.46 13.10 0.86
CA GLU A 135 -8.07 13.10 0.40
C GLU A 135 -7.21 12.01 1.07
N LEU A 136 -7.43 11.77 2.37
CA LEU A 136 -6.74 10.71 3.11
C LEU A 136 -7.22 9.31 2.68
N ARG A 137 -8.53 9.12 2.53
CA ARG A 137 -9.09 7.86 1.99
C ARG A 137 -8.55 7.58 0.60
N THR A 138 -8.51 8.59 -0.27
CA THR A 138 -7.94 8.50 -1.62
C THR A 138 -6.48 8.02 -1.59
N ALA A 139 -5.64 8.63 -0.75
CA ALA A 139 -4.23 8.23 -0.62
C ALA A 139 -4.08 6.77 -0.14
N ILE A 140 -4.87 6.37 0.86
CA ILE A 140 -4.87 5.01 1.39
C ILE A 140 -5.32 4.01 0.32
N VAL A 141 -6.46 4.25 -0.33
CA VAL A 141 -7.02 3.34 -1.36
C VAL A 141 -6.09 3.24 -2.56
N THR A 142 -5.48 4.34 -3.02
CA THR A 142 -4.46 4.32 -4.07
C THR A 142 -3.33 3.35 -3.73
N LYS A 143 -2.83 3.38 -2.49
CA LYS A 143 -1.81 2.43 -2.01
C LYS A 143 -2.35 0.99 -1.96
N LEU A 144 -3.56 0.79 -1.45
CA LEU A 144 -4.13 -0.56 -1.34
C LEU A 144 -4.26 -1.21 -2.73
N VAL A 145 -4.71 -0.47 -3.72
CA VAL A 145 -4.78 -0.94 -5.11
C VAL A 145 -3.39 -1.27 -5.65
N ARG A 146 -2.42 -0.35 -5.50
CA ARG A 146 -1.06 -0.57 -6.02
C ARG A 146 -0.34 -1.76 -5.43
N ILE A 147 -0.46 -1.95 -4.12
CA ILE A 147 0.31 -2.95 -3.39
C ILE A 147 -0.45 -4.27 -3.32
N HIS A 148 -1.71 -4.24 -2.91
CA HIS A 148 -2.45 -5.47 -2.63
C HIS A 148 -3.18 -6.00 -3.87
N VAL A 149 -3.96 -5.16 -4.56
CA VAL A 149 -4.73 -5.63 -5.73
C VAL A 149 -3.80 -5.98 -6.89
N PHE A 150 -2.95 -5.05 -7.30
CA PHE A 150 -2.02 -5.31 -8.39
C PHE A 150 -0.95 -6.35 -8.02
N GLY A 151 -0.61 -6.45 -6.73
CA GLY A 151 0.22 -7.52 -6.19
C GLY A 151 -0.45 -8.89 -6.34
N ALA A 152 -1.70 -9.02 -5.91
CA ALA A 152 -2.47 -10.25 -6.02
C ALA A 152 -2.59 -10.74 -7.47
N ILE A 153 -2.80 -9.82 -8.42
CA ILE A 153 -2.81 -10.15 -9.84
C ILE A 153 -1.42 -10.62 -10.30
N TRP A 154 -0.37 -9.93 -9.87
CA TRP A 154 1.00 -10.27 -10.26
C TRP A 154 1.45 -11.65 -9.77
N TYR A 155 1.04 -12.08 -8.60
CA TYR A 155 1.41 -13.40 -8.06
C TYR A 155 0.64 -14.57 -8.67
N ARG A 156 -0.41 -14.33 -9.46
CA ARG A 156 -1.27 -15.33 -10.10
C ARG A 156 -1.13 -15.30 -11.62
N GLN A 157 0.01 -15.82 -12.12
CA GLN A 157 0.42 -15.69 -13.52
C GLN A 157 -0.22 -16.73 -14.47
N ASP A 158 -0.92 -17.74 -13.93
CA ASP A 158 -1.64 -18.73 -14.73
C ASP A 158 -3.02 -18.16 -15.15
N PRO A 159 -3.31 -18.03 -16.45
CA PRO A 159 -4.63 -17.59 -16.90
C PRO A 159 -5.76 -18.51 -16.43
N GLY A 160 -5.51 -19.83 -16.32
CA GLY A 160 -6.49 -20.80 -15.86
C GLY A 160 -6.92 -20.63 -14.40
N TRP A 161 -6.08 -19.96 -13.60
CA TRP A 161 -6.43 -19.63 -12.22
C TRP A 161 -7.57 -18.59 -12.14
N TRP A 162 -7.69 -17.70 -13.13
CA TRP A 162 -8.66 -16.60 -13.18
C TRP A 162 -10.04 -17.08 -13.66
N THR A 163 -10.71 -17.90 -12.87
CA THR A 163 -12.08 -18.33 -13.14
C THR A 163 -13.06 -17.15 -13.14
N ALA A 164 -14.29 -17.37 -13.59
CA ALA A 164 -15.33 -16.34 -13.58
C ALA A 164 -15.55 -15.78 -12.17
N ASP A 165 -15.57 -16.64 -11.14
CA ASP A 165 -15.78 -16.22 -9.76
C ASP A 165 -14.62 -15.34 -9.22
N GLU A 166 -13.38 -15.69 -9.53
CA GLU A 166 -12.20 -14.91 -9.15
C GLU A 166 -12.18 -13.54 -9.84
N ARG A 167 -12.63 -13.50 -11.12
CA ARG A 167 -12.76 -12.26 -11.87
C ARG A 167 -13.86 -11.35 -11.30
N VAL A 168 -15.00 -11.92 -10.95
CA VAL A 168 -16.11 -11.20 -10.30
C VAL A 168 -15.67 -10.68 -8.93
N ALA A 169 -15.02 -11.50 -8.10
CA ALA A 169 -14.53 -11.07 -6.79
C ALA A 169 -13.52 -9.93 -6.88
N LEU A 170 -12.65 -9.93 -7.91
CA LEU A 170 -11.70 -8.85 -8.17
C LEU A 170 -12.42 -7.55 -8.53
N ALA A 171 -13.39 -7.61 -9.46
CA ALA A 171 -14.17 -6.45 -9.88
C ALA A 171 -14.98 -5.85 -8.74
N GLN A 172 -15.64 -6.68 -7.93
CA GLN A 172 -16.39 -6.24 -6.73
C GLN A 172 -15.49 -5.50 -5.72
N MET A 173 -14.26 -5.96 -5.50
CA MET A 173 -13.34 -5.25 -4.61
C MET A 173 -12.98 -3.86 -5.15
N LEU A 174 -12.77 -3.75 -6.45
CA LEU A 174 -12.48 -2.46 -7.09
C LEU A 174 -13.68 -1.49 -7.04
N GLU A 175 -14.90 -2.02 -7.15
CA GLU A 175 -16.12 -1.24 -6.97
C GLU A 175 -16.23 -0.70 -5.53
N GLN A 176 -15.96 -1.52 -4.50
CA GLN A 176 -15.93 -1.07 -3.11
C GLN A 176 -14.88 0.03 -2.88
N PHE A 177 -13.72 -0.05 -3.52
CA PHE A 177 -12.73 1.02 -3.48
C PHE A 177 -13.22 2.30 -4.13
N ALA A 178 -13.92 2.21 -5.27
CA ALA A 178 -14.49 3.38 -5.94
C ALA A 178 -15.58 4.05 -5.09
N GLN A 179 -16.37 3.28 -4.35
CA GLN A 179 -17.35 3.79 -3.40
C GLN A 179 -16.68 4.48 -2.21
N ALA A 180 -15.62 3.90 -1.66
CA ALA A 180 -14.92 4.44 -0.49
C ALA A 180 -14.07 5.68 -0.80
N ALA A 181 -13.50 5.76 -2.01
CA ALA A 181 -12.62 6.83 -2.47
C ALA A 181 -12.73 7.01 -4.00
N PRO A 182 -13.71 7.75 -4.52
CA PRO A 182 -13.98 7.85 -5.97
C PRO A 182 -12.77 8.31 -6.79
N ASP A 183 -11.89 9.08 -6.18
CA ASP A 183 -10.74 9.70 -6.84
C ASP A 183 -9.44 8.87 -6.78
N PHE A 184 -9.46 7.67 -6.18
CA PHE A 184 -8.25 6.86 -5.94
C PHE A 184 -7.44 6.56 -7.22
N ALA A 185 -8.12 6.46 -8.35
CA ALA A 185 -7.47 6.12 -9.62
C ALA A 185 -6.84 7.33 -10.34
N LYS A 186 -7.26 8.57 -10.02
CA LYS A 186 -6.79 9.78 -10.73
C LYS A 186 -5.27 9.92 -10.83
N PRO A 187 -4.47 9.69 -9.75
CA PRO A 187 -3.02 9.86 -9.82
C PRO A 187 -2.28 8.66 -10.43
N LEU A 188 -2.98 7.59 -10.78
CA LEU A 188 -2.37 6.38 -11.30
C LEU A 188 -1.77 6.59 -12.71
N SER A 189 -0.75 5.80 -13.08
CA SER A 189 -0.15 5.82 -14.40
C SER A 189 -1.11 5.30 -15.47
N ARG A 190 -0.81 5.59 -16.75
CA ARG A 190 -1.56 5.01 -17.88
C ARG A 190 -1.51 3.47 -17.88
N ALA A 191 -0.40 2.89 -17.46
CA ALA A 191 -0.27 1.43 -17.34
C ALA A 191 -1.09 0.89 -16.16
N ASP A 192 -1.14 1.59 -15.02
CA ASP A 192 -1.98 1.25 -13.89
C ASP A 192 -3.48 1.31 -14.27
N HIS A 193 -3.89 2.35 -15.01
CA HIS A 193 -5.26 2.46 -15.51
C HIS A 193 -5.66 1.32 -16.45
N ALA A 194 -4.76 0.93 -17.36
CA ALA A 194 -5.04 -0.21 -18.26
C ALA A 194 -5.22 -1.51 -17.46
N LEU A 195 -4.42 -1.73 -16.41
CA LEU A 195 -4.59 -2.87 -15.51
C LEU A 195 -5.90 -2.76 -14.71
N LEU A 196 -6.22 -1.57 -14.21
CA LEU A 196 -7.45 -1.32 -13.46
C LEU A 196 -8.69 -1.62 -14.32
N GLN A 197 -8.74 -1.13 -15.55
CA GLN A 197 -9.82 -1.42 -16.49
C GLN A 197 -9.98 -2.93 -16.75
N ALA A 198 -8.86 -3.62 -17.03
CA ALA A 198 -8.90 -5.06 -17.24
C ALA A 198 -9.34 -5.83 -15.98
N ALA A 199 -9.03 -5.32 -14.78
CA ALA A 199 -9.41 -5.93 -13.51
C ALA A 199 -10.87 -5.66 -13.11
N SER A 200 -11.43 -4.50 -13.53
CA SER A 200 -12.81 -4.11 -13.20
C SER A 200 -13.86 -4.74 -14.11
N ASP A 201 -13.47 -5.30 -15.24
CA ASP A 201 -14.40 -5.94 -16.19
C ASP A 201 -14.17 -7.46 -16.20
N PRO A 202 -15.07 -8.26 -15.58
CA PRO A 202 -14.94 -9.71 -15.55
C PRO A 202 -15.01 -10.38 -16.94
N SER A 203 -15.56 -9.71 -17.96
CA SER A 203 -15.69 -10.25 -19.32
C SER A 203 -14.37 -10.23 -20.10
N ILE A 204 -13.41 -9.42 -19.69
CA ILE A 204 -12.08 -9.36 -20.32
C ILE A 204 -11.32 -10.65 -20.05
N GLU A 205 -10.71 -11.22 -21.09
CA GLU A 205 -9.92 -12.45 -20.99
C GLU A 205 -8.80 -12.33 -19.93
N ALA A 206 -8.58 -13.42 -19.19
CA ALA A 206 -7.54 -13.50 -18.17
C ALA A 206 -6.13 -13.18 -18.72
N GLN A 207 -5.84 -13.61 -19.95
CA GLN A 207 -4.55 -13.30 -20.59
C GLN A 207 -4.35 -11.80 -20.79
N THR A 208 -5.41 -11.06 -21.12
CA THR A 208 -5.35 -9.58 -21.25
C THR A 208 -5.07 -8.90 -19.91
N LEU A 209 -5.71 -9.37 -18.83
CA LEU A 209 -5.41 -8.91 -17.45
C LEU A 209 -3.93 -9.12 -17.12
N LEU A 210 -3.39 -10.31 -17.37
CA LEU A 210 -1.99 -10.64 -17.07
C LEU A 210 -1.00 -9.85 -17.93
N ASN A 211 -1.35 -9.60 -19.20
CA ASN A 211 -0.55 -8.77 -20.10
C ASN A 211 -0.48 -7.31 -19.58
N ALA A 212 -1.61 -6.77 -19.10
CA ALA A 212 -1.64 -5.45 -18.47
C ALA A 212 -0.78 -5.40 -17.19
N ALA A 213 -0.83 -6.44 -16.33
CA ALA A 213 0.02 -6.57 -15.14
C ALA A 213 1.51 -6.62 -15.51
N LYS A 214 1.90 -7.36 -16.54
CA LYS A 214 3.28 -7.39 -17.06
C LYS A 214 3.72 -6.03 -17.62
N ALA A 215 2.85 -5.36 -18.38
CA ALA A 215 3.14 -4.04 -18.94
C ALA A 215 3.37 -2.98 -17.85
N ARG A 216 2.58 -3.02 -16.77
CA ARG A 216 2.74 -2.14 -15.61
C ARG A 216 4.12 -2.26 -14.94
N ARG A 217 4.72 -3.44 -14.93
CA ARG A 217 6.04 -3.68 -14.31
C ARG A 217 7.23 -3.30 -15.18
N ARG A 218 7.00 -2.82 -16.38
CA ARG A 218 8.05 -2.26 -17.25
C ARG A 218 8.37 -0.82 -16.83
N HIS A 219 8.98 -0.67 -15.64
CA HIS A 219 9.33 0.63 -15.08
C HIS A 219 10.19 1.47 -16.03
N GLY A 220 10.05 2.80 -15.97
CA GLY A 220 10.78 3.73 -16.83
C GLY A 220 10.19 3.94 -18.23
N ARG A 221 9.13 3.20 -18.61
CA ARG A 221 8.43 3.45 -19.87
C ARG A 221 7.45 4.63 -19.73
N PRO A 222 7.18 5.39 -20.80
CA PRO A 222 6.24 6.53 -20.73
C PRO A 222 4.89 6.17 -20.12
N ARG A 223 4.34 5.00 -20.44
CA ARG A 223 3.06 4.53 -19.90
C ARG A 223 3.07 4.29 -18.39
N THR A 224 4.24 4.00 -17.81
CA THR A 224 4.40 3.80 -16.35
C THR A 224 4.81 5.06 -15.61
N LEU A 225 5.29 6.09 -16.33
CA LEU A 225 5.75 7.36 -15.77
C LEU A 225 4.69 8.46 -15.85
N ILE A 226 3.84 8.42 -16.88
CA ILE A 226 2.86 9.48 -17.15
C ILE A 226 1.55 9.11 -16.46
N PRO A 227 0.97 9.97 -15.60
CA PRO A 227 -0.37 9.74 -15.06
C PRO A 227 -1.41 9.74 -16.20
N ALA A 228 -2.51 9.02 -16.01
CA ALA A 228 -3.57 8.99 -17.00
C ALA A 228 -4.19 10.39 -17.19
N GLN A 229 -4.31 11.15 -16.12
CA GLN A 229 -4.78 12.54 -16.11
C GLN A 229 -3.59 13.49 -15.90
N MET A 230 -3.26 14.32 -16.90
CA MET A 230 -2.11 15.22 -16.84
C MET A 230 -2.22 16.27 -15.73
N SER A 231 -3.42 16.68 -15.34
CA SER A 231 -3.66 17.54 -14.18
C SER A 231 -3.13 16.94 -12.86
N GLN A 232 -2.94 15.64 -12.81
CA GLN A 232 -2.42 14.92 -11.63
C GLN A 232 -0.89 14.80 -11.62
N LEU A 233 -0.16 15.36 -12.58
CA LEU A 233 1.30 15.19 -12.69
C LEU A 233 2.05 15.58 -11.40
N LEU A 234 1.57 16.60 -10.71
CA LEU A 234 2.15 17.10 -9.47
C LEU A 234 1.53 16.49 -8.20
N HIS A 235 0.56 15.59 -8.34
CA HIS A 235 -0.04 14.93 -7.19
C HIS A 235 1.01 14.09 -6.42
N PRO A 236 0.98 14.01 -5.07
CA PRO A 236 1.94 13.19 -4.30
C PRO A 236 2.04 11.74 -4.78
N GLU A 237 0.91 11.13 -5.14
CA GLU A 237 0.83 9.76 -5.65
C GLU A 237 1.10 9.62 -7.15
N ALA A 238 1.33 10.71 -7.88
CA ALA A 238 1.66 10.61 -9.31
C ALA A 238 2.98 9.84 -9.54
N PRO A 239 3.08 9.04 -10.61
CA PRO A 239 4.23 8.17 -10.85
C PRO A 239 5.59 8.88 -10.78
N PRO A 240 5.81 10.07 -11.38
CA PRO A 240 7.13 10.71 -11.30
C PRO A 240 7.52 11.07 -9.87
N ARG A 241 6.60 11.61 -9.08
CA ARG A 241 6.87 12.00 -7.69
C ARG A 241 7.02 10.79 -6.78
N PHE A 242 6.19 9.77 -6.99
CA PHE A 242 6.28 8.52 -6.23
C PHE A 242 7.61 7.81 -6.50
N MET A 243 8.00 7.67 -7.77
CA MET A 243 9.25 7.00 -8.15
C MET A 243 10.48 7.77 -7.69
N ALA A 244 10.48 9.10 -7.81
CA ALA A 244 11.56 9.94 -7.29
C ALA A 244 11.72 9.79 -5.78
N ALA A 245 10.62 9.81 -5.02
CA ALA A 245 10.65 9.61 -3.57
C ALA A 245 11.13 8.20 -3.18
N SER A 246 10.68 7.17 -3.90
CA SER A 246 11.14 5.79 -3.69
C SER A 246 12.65 5.64 -3.95
N TRP A 247 13.14 6.24 -5.04
CA TRP A 247 14.56 6.21 -5.38
C TRP A 247 15.42 6.95 -4.35
N LEU A 248 14.99 8.13 -3.89
CA LEU A 248 15.68 8.86 -2.84
C LEU A 248 15.69 8.08 -1.52
N ALA A 249 14.61 7.38 -1.18
CA ALA A 249 14.54 6.58 0.03
C ALA A 249 15.50 5.36 0.04
N THR A 250 16.01 4.94 -1.11
CA THR A 250 17.04 3.87 -1.19
C THR A 250 18.46 4.37 -0.97
N ARG A 251 18.69 5.69 -0.98
CA ARG A 251 20.03 6.28 -0.90
C ARG A 251 20.44 6.75 0.50
N ASN A 252 19.58 6.53 1.49
CA ASN A 252 19.82 6.90 2.89
C ASN A 252 20.37 5.74 3.73
#